data_2cdd53985c9d520dd617b224c2453d7a
#
_entry.id   2cdd53985c9d520dd617b224c2453d7a
#
_cell.length_a   1.000
_cell.length_b   1.000
_cell.length_c   1.000
_cell.angle_alpha   90.00
_cell.angle_beta   90.00
_cell.angle_gamma   90.00
#
_symmetry.space_group_name_H-M   'P 1'
#
loop_
_entity.id
_entity.type
_entity.pdbx_description
1 polymer ?
#
loop_
_entity_poly.entity_id
_entity_poly.type
_entity_poly.pdbx_seq_one_letter_code
_entity_poly.pdbx_strand_id
1 'polypeptide(L)' 'MNYNEFSERVKVKYPEYKDIDNKELAEKIIAKYPEYKNVV' A
#
# COMPACT_ATOMS: atom_id res chain seq x y z
N MET A 1 9.61 -1.08 6.01
CA MET A 1 8.24 -1.59 6.22
C MET A 1 7.96 -2.76 5.29
N ASN A 2 7.14 -3.70 5.71
CA ASN A 2 6.72 -4.75 4.79
C ASN A 2 5.41 -4.36 4.11
N TYR A 3 4.95 -5.19 3.18
CA TYR A 3 3.73 -4.89 2.42
C TYR A 3 2.51 -4.75 3.31
N ASN A 4 2.38 -5.60 4.33
CA ASN A 4 1.22 -5.53 5.21
C ASN A 4 1.18 -4.21 5.97
N GLU A 5 2.31 -3.84 6.55
CA GLU A 5 2.40 -2.60 7.31
C GLU A 5 2.17 -1.38 6.42
N PHE A 6 2.79 -1.39 5.25
CA PHE A 6 2.62 -0.30 4.29
C PHE A 6 1.15 -0.15 3.88
N SER A 7 0.51 -1.27 3.52
CA SER A 7 -0.88 -1.26 3.09
C SER A 7 -1.84 -0.84 4.20
N GLU A 8 -1.55 -1.25 5.44
CA GLU A 8 -2.37 -0.83 6.57
C GLU A 8 -2.35 0.68 6.73
N ARG A 9 -1.20 1.28 6.58
CA ARG A 9 -1.08 2.73 6.66
C ARG A 9 -1.80 3.42 5.52
N VAL A 10 -1.73 2.86 4.32
CA VAL A 10 -2.47 3.40 3.17
C VAL A 10 -3.97 3.34 3.42
N LYS A 11 -4.44 2.23 3.99
CA LYS A 11 -5.87 2.06 4.26
C LYS A 11 -6.38 3.03 5.31
N VAL A 12 -5.55 3.38 6.28
CA VAL A 12 -5.90 4.37 7.30
C VAL A 12 -6.10 5.74 6.64
N LYS A 13 -5.20 6.07 5.73
CA LYS A 13 -5.26 7.35 5.04
C LYS A 13 -6.36 7.37 3.97
N TYR A 14 -6.56 6.25 3.30
CA TYR A 14 -7.55 6.11 2.24
C TYR A 14 -8.47 4.93 2.53
N PRO A 15 -9.47 5.11 3.39
CA PRO A 15 -10.33 3.99 3.81
C PRO A 15 -11.09 3.31 2.68
N GLU A 16 -11.18 3.96 1.54
CA GLU A 16 -11.82 3.38 0.36
C GLU A 16 -11.11 2.12 -0.13
N TYR A 17 -9.85 1.92 0.29
CA TYR A 17 -9.07 0.75 -0.10
C TYR A 17 -9.14 -0.39 0.91
N LYS A 18 -9.95 -0.26 1.94
CA LYS A 18 -9.98 -1.23 3.05
C LYS A 18 -10.27 -2.67 2.60
N ASP A 19 -10.99 -2.83 1.50
CA ASP A 19 -11.36 -4.16 1.00
C ASP A 19 -10.34 -4.78 0.05
N ILE A 20 -9.28 -4.06 -0.26
CA ILE A 20 -8.24 -4.55 -1.16
C ILE A 20 -7.21 -5.35 -0.36
N ASP A 21 -6.80 -6.50 -0.91
CA ASP A 21 -5.74 -7.30 -0.30
C ASP A 21 -4.47 -6.48 -0.14
N ASN A 22 -3.79 -6.62 1.00
CA ASN A 22 -2.62 -5.80 1.31
C ASN A 22 -1.52 -5.91 0.27
N LYS A 23 -1.21 -7.13 -0.18
CA LYS A 23 -0.18 -7.32 -1.19
C LYS A 23 -0.55 -6.62 -2.50
N GLU A 24 -1.79 -6.80 -2.92
CA GLU A 24 -2.29 -6.19 -4.14
C GLU A 24 -2.30 -4.68 -4.05
N LEU A 25 -2.74 -4.16 -2.91
CA LEU A 25 -2.76 -2.72 -2.70
C LEU A 25 -1.36 -2.13 -2.75
N ALA A 26 -0.40 -2.77 -2.07
CA ALA A 26 0.98 -2.29 -2.07
C ALA A 26 1.54 -2.27 -3.48
N GLU A 27 1.28 -3.32 -4.27
CA GLU A 27 1.75 -3.37 -5.64
C GLU A 27 1.16 -2.25 -6.50
N LYS A 28 -0.12 -1.97 -6.32
CA LYS A 28 -0.77 -0.88 -7.07
C LYS A 28 -0.20 0.48 -6.69
N ILE A 29 0.00 0.70 -5.42
CA ILE A 29 0.55 1.99 -4.96
C ILE A 29 1.98 2.17 -5.45
N ILE A 30 2.80 1.13 -5.39
CA ILE A 30 4.18 1.21 -5.85
C ILE A 30 4.24 1.42 -7.36
N ALA A 31 3.32 0.81 -8.11
CA ALA A 31 3.25 1.02 -9.55
C ALA A 31 2.89 2.46 -9.89
N LYS A 32 2.01 3.07 -9.10
CA LYS A 32 1.58 4.45 -9.31
C LYS A 32 2.61 5.44 -8.79
N TYR A 33 3.23 5.13 -7.67
CA TYR A 33 4.22 5.98 -7.03
C TYR A 33 5.49 5.18 -6.77
N PRO A 34 6.35 5.03 -7.80
CA PRO A 34 7.55 4.16 -7.70
C PRO A 34 8.49 4.52 -6.56
N GLU A 35 8.44 5.75 -6.08
CA GLU A 35 9.27 6.20 -4.97
C GLU A 35 9.05 5.38 -3.69
N TYR A 36 7.87 4.81 -3.53
CA TYR A 36 7.56 3.98 -2.37
C TYR A 36 8.25 2.62 -2.40
N LYS A 37 8.82 2.24 -3.53
CA LYS A 37 9.55 1.00 -3.64
C LYS A 37 10.70 0.93 -2.64
N ASN A 38 11.30 2.06 -2.34
CA ASN A 38 12.40 2.14 -1.38
C ASN A 38 11.93 2.16 0.08
N VAL A 39 10.65 2.38 0.30
CA VAL A 39 10.06 2.43 1.64
C VAL A 39 9.62 1.03 2.07
N VAL A 40 9.19 0.23 1.14
CA VAL A 40 8.71 -1.12 1.37
C VAL A 40 9.81 -2.12 1.11
#